data_41149601d0aa3dcf51ecaa006baf667e
#
_entry.id   41149601d0aa3dcf51ecaa006baf667e
#
_cell.length_a   1.000
_cell.length_b   1.000
_cell.length_c   1.000
_cell.angle_alpha   90.00
_cell.angle_beta   90.00
_cell.angle_gamma   90.00
#
_symmetry.space_group_name_H-M   'P 1'
#
loop_
_entity.id
_entity.type
_entity.pdbx_description
1 polymer ?
#
loop_
_entity_poly.entity_id
_entity_poly.type
_entity_poly.pdbx_seq_one_letter_code
_entity_poly.pdbx_strand_id
1 'polypeptide(L)'
;MFDRTPVQIAWVTHDLDATEQALTALLGAKKWIRVPGVRFGPDECTYRARPADFVIDLSLSYAGETQLELIAPIHGESVYTEFLDLAGVGLHHVCVEAPDAGAFEAALQDAEARGAPVVQQGVMPGGMRFAYVSAEKAGVPYIEIAHIPPETRAFFEYVKREQA
;
A
#
# COMPACT_ATOMS: atom_id res chain seq x y z
N MET A 1 -6.00 3.94 -21.39
CA MET A 1 -5.69 4.52 -20.04
C MET A 1 -6.87 4.26 -19.13
N PHE A 2 -6.66 3.75 -17.94
CA PHE A 2 -7.72 3.50 -16.96
C PHE A 2 -7.94 4.73 -16.06
N ASP A 3 -9.07 4.74 -15.35
CA ASP A 3 -9.35 5.76 -14.34
C ASP A 3 -8.33 5.63 -13.18
N ARG A 4 -7.65 6.72 -12.88
CA ARG A 4 -6.65 6.78 -11.81
C ARG A 4 -7.16 7.52 -10.57
N THR A 5 -8.44 7.38 -10.27
CA THR A 5 -8.99 7.89 -9.01
C THR A 5 -8.30 7.22 -7.83
N PRO A 6 -7.78 7.99 -6.87
CA PRO A 6 -7.19 7.40 -5.67
C PRO A 6 -8.22 6.61 -4.87
N VAL A 7 -7.90 5.37 -4.54
CA VAL A 7 -8.81 4.46 -3.82
C VAL A 7 -8.36 4.18 -2.39
N GLN A 8 -7.10 4.49 -2.07
CA GLN A 8 -6.51 4.23 -0.76
C GLN A 8 -5.50 5.32 -0.42
N ILE A 9 -5.43 5.63 0.87
CA ILE A 9 -4.38 6.45 1.47
C ILE A 9 -3.69 5.60 2.53
N ALA A 10 -2.36 5.58 2.55
CA ALA A 10 -1.60 4.71 3.43
C ALA A 10 -0.53 5.46 4.23
N TRP A 11 -0.39 5.07 5.48
CA TRP A 11 0.62 5.55 6.40
C TRP A 11 1.57 4.42 6.78
N VAL A 12 2.82 4.76 7.04
CA VAL A 12 3.77 3.86 7.66
C VAL A 12 4.01 4.34 9.09
N THR A 13 3.95 3.41 10.03
CA THR A 13 4.07 3.70 11.46
C THR A 13 4.84 2.58 12.17
N HIS A 14 5.40 2.88 13.32
CA HIS A 14 5.92 1.86 14.24
C HIS A 14 4.97 1.58 15.41
N ASP A 15 3.82 2.27 15.45
CA ASP A 15 2.81 2.13 16.50
C ASP A 15 1.40 2.17 15.90
N LEU A 16 0.86 0.99 15.60
CA LEU A 16 -0.49 0.86 15.03
C LEU A 16 -1.55 1.43 15.96
N ASP A 17 -1.44 1.19 17.29
CA ASP A 17 -2.45 1.64 18.25
C ASP A 17 -2.59 3.16 18.25
N ALA A 18 -1.48 3.87 18.31
CA ALA A 18 -1.48 5.33 18.33
C ALA A 18 -2.01 5.91 17.02
N THR A 19 -1.61 5.33 15.88
CA THR A 19 -2.03 5.83 14.56
C THR A 19 -3.51 5.54 14.29
N GLU A 20 -4.00 4.34 14.65
CA GLU A 20 -5.42 4.00 14.58
C GLU A 20 -6.28 4.98 15.39
N GLN A 21 -5.87 5.26 16.63
CA GLN A 21 -6.59 6.19 17.51
C GLN A 21 -6.67 7.59 16.91
N ALA A 22 -5.55 8.10 16.39
CA ALA A 22 -5.49 9.42 15.78
C ALA A 22 -6.40 9.52 14.55
N LEU A 23 -6.36 8.54 13.65
CA LEU A 23 -7.15 8.55 12.42
C LEU A 23 -8.63 8.26 12.69
N THR A 24 -8.96 7.47 13.69
CA THR A 24 -10.34 7.30 14.16
C THR A 24 -10.92 8.66 14.59
N ALA A 25 -10.17 9.40 15.38
CA ALA A 25 -10.61 10.72 15.85
C ALA A 25 -10.71 11.77 14.74
N LEU A 26 -9.77 11.76 13.79
CA LEU A 26 -9.64 12.82 12.79
C LEU A 26 -10.37 12.52 11.48
N LEU A 27 -10.44 11.26 11.06
CA LEU A 27 -11.06 10.87 9.79
C LEU A 27 -12.35 10.06 9.96
N GLY A 28 -12.71 9.69 11.19
CA GLY A 28 -13.95 8.99 11.47
C GLY A 28 -13.95 7.50 11.10
N ALA A 29 -12.78 6.88 10.95
CA ALA A 29 -12.68 5.44 10.81
C ALA A 29 -13.23 4.76 12.07
N LYS A 30 -14.16 3.82 11.91
CA LYS A 30 -14.86 3.23 13.06
C LYS A 30 -14.22 1.94 13.56
N LYS A 31 -13.69 1.15 12.65
CA LYS A 31 -13.15 -0.16 12.97
C LYS A 31 -11.92 -0.47 12.12
N TRP A 32 -10.88 -0.94 12.77
CA TRP A 32 -9.64 -1.35 12.13
C TRP A 32 -9.53 -2.87 12.11
N ILE A 33 -9.23 -3.44 10.96
CA ILE A 33 -9.02 -4.87 10.79
C ILE A 33 -7.53 -5.10 10.59
N ARG A 34 -6.91 -5.78 11.53
CA ARG A 34 -5.47 -6.07 11.49
C ARG A 34 -5.18 -7.38 10.79
N VAL A 35 -4.13 -7.38 9.99
CA VAL A 35 -3.57 -8.56 9.33
C VAL A 35 -2.10 -8.63 9.75
N PRO A 36 -1.79 -9.40 10.80
CA PRO A 36 -0.43 -9.49 11.31
C PRO A 36 0.42 -10.44 10.48
N GLY A 37 1.74 -10.19 10.46
CA GLY A 37 2.72 -11.13 9.94
C GLY A 37 2.63 -11.40 8.45
N VAL A 38 2.33 -10.39 7.64
CA VAL A 38 2.30 -10.53 6.17
C VAL A 38 3.72 -10.58 5.66
N ARG A 39 4.12 -11.71 5.07
CA ARG A 39 5.46 -11.90 4.53
C ARG A 39 5.49 -11.70 3.02
N PHE A 40 6.51 -10.99 2.57
CA PHE A 40 6.86 -10.80 1.17
C PHE A 40 8.22 -11.46 0.94
N GLY A 41 8.22 -12.58 0.21
CA GLY A 41 9.41 -13.36 -0.02
C GLY A 41 10.20 -12.92 -1.25
N PRO A 42 11.47 -13.38 -1.38
CA PRO A 42 12.36 -12.95 -2.47
C PRO A 42 11.91 -13.42 -3.86
N ASP A 43 11.06 -14.46 -3.93
CA ASP A 43 10.53 -14.96 -5.20
C ASP A 43 9.34 -14.14 -5.70
N GLU A 44 8.69 -13.37 -4.82
CA GLU A 44 7.49 -12.60 -5.15
C GLU A 44 7.68 -11.09 -5.09
N CYS A 45 8.77 -10.61 -4.50
CA CYS A 45 8.93 -9.18 -4.26
C CYS A 45 10.35 -8.70 -4.55
N THR A 46 10.45 -7.50 -5.12
CA THR A 46 11.72 -6.79 -5.30
C THR A 46 11.69 -5.43 -4.63
N TYR A 47 12.83 -5.02 -4.10
CA TYR A 47 13.06 -3.70 -3.53
C TYR A 47 14.36 -3.15 -4.13
N ARG A 48 14.27 -2.01 -4.81
CA ARG A 48 15.37 -1.40 -5.56
C ARG A 48 16.05 -2.37 -6.51
N ALA A 49 15.21 -3.10 -7.28
CA ALA A 49 15.60 -4.11 -8.28
C ALA A 49 16.34 -5.33 -7.72
N ARG A 50 16.30 -5.55 -6.41
CA ARG A 50 16.86 -6.75 -5.75
C ARG A 50 15.76 -7.58 -5.11
N PRO A 51 15.91 -8.91 -5.03
CA PRO A 51 14.97 -9.73 -4.26
C PRO A 51 14.84 -9.19 -2.84
N ALA A 52 13.61 -9.06 -2.36
CA ALA A 52 13.30 -8.56 -1.03
C ALA A 52 12.69 -9.65 -0.16
N ASP A 53 12.97 -9.62 1.14
CA ASP A 53 12.39 -10.52 2.12
C ASP A 53 12.07 -9.71 3.38
N PHE A 54 10.77 -9.41 3.58
CA PHE A 54 10.34 -8.61 4.72
C PHE A 54 8.97 -9.03 5.22
N VAL A 55 8.68 -8.65 6.45
CA VAL A 55 7.40 -8.90 7.13
C VAL A 55 6.83 -7.58 7.62
N ILE A 56 5.54 -7.39 7.42
CA ILE A 56 4.79 -6.23 7.91
C ILE A 56 3.53 -6.66 8.63
N ASP A 57 3.07 -5.82 9.55
CA ASP A 57 1.70 -5.87 10.05
C ASP A 57 0.88 -4.81 9.32
N LEU A 58 -0.32 -5.18 8.92
CA LEU A 58 -1.27 -4.28 8.28
C LEU A 58 -2.44 -3.97 9.20
N SER A 59 -3.00 -2.78 9.04
CA SER A 59 -4.28 -2.41 9.62
C SER A 59 -5.10 -1.66 8.59
N LEU A 60 -6.33 -2.09 8.34
CA LEU A 60 -7.19 -1.54 7.30
C LEU A 60 -8.50 -1.03 7.89
N SER A 61 -8.95 0.10 7.38
CA SER A 61 -10.26 0.70 7.67
C SER A 61 -10.77 1.46 6.46
N TYR A 62 -11.91 2.12 6.59
CA TYR A 62 -12.47 3.01 5.57
C TYR A 62 -13.01 4.30 6.21
N ALA A 63 -12.83 5.40 5.48
CA ALA A 63 -13.51 6.66 5.72
C ALA A 63 -14.35 6.93 4.47
N GLY A 64 -15.66 6.68 4.54
CA GLY A 64 -16.52 6.67 3.34
C GLY A 64 -16.06 5.63 2.34
N GLU A 65 -15.78 6.04 1.12
CA GLU A 65 -15.32 5.18 0.03
C GLU A 65 -13.80 5.00 -0.03
N THR A 66 -13.05 5.76 0.78
CA THR A 66 -11.59 5.74 0.77
C THR A 66 -11.05 4.72 1.78
N GLN A 67 -10.29 3.75 1.29
CA GLN A 67 -9.58 2.82 2.17
C GLN A 67 -8.44 3.53 2.88
N LEU A 68 -8.31 3.27 4.17
CA LEU A 68 -7.19 3.71 4.99
C LEU A 68 -6.33 2.51 5.34
N GLU A 69 -5.04 2.60 5.06
CA GLU A 69 -4.09 1.52 5.34
C GLU A 69 -2.98 1.99 6.25
N LEU A 70 -2.67 1.21 7.26
CA LEU A 70 -1.50 1.39 8.11
C LEU A 70 -0.55 0.22 7.91
N ILE A 71 0.72 0.53 7.76
CA ILE A 71 1.78 -0.46 7.58
C ILE A 71 2.80 -0.29 8.68
N ALA A 72 3.02 -1.34 9.47
CA ALA A 72 4.07 -1.39 10.47
C ALA A 72 5.11 -2.44 10.07
N PRO A 73 6.32 -2.02 9.63
CA PRO A 73 7.36 -2.98 9.29
C PRO A 73 7.87 -3.69 10.54
N ILE A 74 7.99 -5.02 10.44
CA ILE A 74 8.39 -5.89 11.55
C ILE A 74 9.80 -6.43 11.34
N HIS A 75 10.13 -6.85 10.10
CA HIS A 75 11.39 -7.48 9.76
C HIS A 75 11.76 -7.21 8.31
N GLY A 76 13.07 -7.10 8.05
CA GLY A 76 13.63 -6.99 6.70
C GLY A 76 13.61 -5.57 6.13
N GLU A 77 14.39 -5.36 5.08
CA GLU A 77 14.50 -4.08 4.38
C GLU A 77 13.39 -3.93 3.36
N SER A 78 12.78 -2.75 3.33
CA SER A 78 11.69 -2.40 2.41
C SER A 78 11.57 -0.89 2.26
N VAL A 79 10.73 -0.42 1.36
CA VAL A 79 10.36 1.01 1.27
C VAL A 79 9.78 1.53 2.60
N TYR A 80 9.20 0.66 3.41
CA TYR A 80 8.58 1.05 4.68
C TYR A 80 9.62 1.32 5.76
N THR A 81 10.63 0.45 5.93
CA THR A 81 11.73 0.68 6.87
C THR A 81 12.55 1.89 6.46
N GLU A 82 12.85 2.03 5.17
CA GLU A 82 13.55 3.21 4.65
C GLU A 82 12.79 4.49 4.97
N PHE A 83 11.46 4.50 4.78
CA PHE A 83 10.64 5.66 5.07
C PHE A 83 10.65 6.03 6.56
N LEU A 84 10.49 5.06 7.46
CA LEU A 84 10.56 5.32 8.91
C LEU A 84 11.91 5.88 9.33
N ASP A 85 12.99 5.35 8.78
CA ASP A 85 14.36 5.79 9.11
C ASP A 85 14.62 7.22 8.64
N LEU A 86 14.08 7.61 7.49
CA LEU A 86 14.33 8.93 6.89
C LEU A 86 13.32 10.01 7.33
N ALA A 87 12.06 9.64 7.49
CA ALA A 87 10.97 10.62 7.68
C ALA A 87 10.19 10.42 8.98
N GLY A 88 10.29 9.25 9.62
CA GLY A 88 9.45 8.90 10.76
C GLY A 88 8.05 8.47 10.34
N VAL A 89 7.13 8.44 11.30
CA VAL A 89 5.72 8.09 11.07
C VAL A 89 5.07 9.12 10.15
N GLY A 90 4.37 8.68 9.12
CA GLY A 90 3.70 9.61 8.22
C GLY A 90 3.04 8.99 7.01
N LEU A 91 2.48 9.86 6.17
CA LEU A 91 1.86 9.50 4.92
C LEU A 91 2.90 8.95 3.94
N HIS A 92 2.66 7.74 3.44
CA HIS A 92 3.61 7.02 2.60
C HIS A 92 3.19 6.98 1.14
N HIS A 93 1.96 6.63 0.85
CA HIS A 93 1.48 6.54 -0.52
C HIS A 93 -0.02 6.75 -0.67
N VAL A 94 -0.37 7.01 -1.92
CA VAL A 94 -1.75 7.01 -2.42
C VAL A 94 -1.82 5.90 -3.45
N CYS A 95 -2.88 5.08 -3.42
CA CYS A 95 -3.04 3.95 -4.34
C CYS A 95 -4.06 4.25 -5.43
N VAL A 96 -3.73 3.82 -6.65
CA VAL A 96 -4.66 3.74 -7.79
C VAL A 96 -4.77 2.29 -8.24
N GLU A 97 -5.94 1.88 -8.69
CA GLU A 97 -6.22 0.50 -9.09
C GLU A 97 -6.19 0.35 -10.61
N ALA A 98 -5.38 -0.60 -11.10
CA ALA A 98 -5.42 -1.03 -12.49
C ALA A 98 -6.51 -2.10 -12.66
N PRO A 99 -7.36 -2.01 -13.71
CA PRO A 99 -8.51 -2.93 -13.86
C PRO A 99 -8.12 -4.36 -14.21
N ASP A 100 -6.94 -4.56 -14.78
CA ASP A 100 -6.44 -5.86 -15.18
C ASP A 100 -4.90 -5.89 -15.22
N ALA A 101 -4.33 -7.09 -15.42
CA ALA A 101 -2.90 -7.28 -15.46
C ALA A 101 -2.21 -6.51 -16.59
N GLY A 102 -2.85 -6.41 -17.75
CA GLY A 102 -2.31 -5.65 -18.88
C GLY A 102 -2.23 -4.15 -18.58
N ALA A 103 -3.27 -3.59 -18.00
CA ALA A 103 -3.29 -2.19 -17.55
C ALA A 103 -2.27 -1.91 -16.45
N PHE A 104 -2.06 -2.86 -15.55
CA PHE A 104 -1.03 -2.78 -14.52
C PHE A 104 0.37 -2.66 -15.15
N GLU A 105 0.73 -3.57 -16.06
CA GLU A 105 2.03 -3.54 -16.73
C GLU A 105 2.22 -2.25 -17.56
N ALA A 106 1.19 -1.84 -18.30
CA ALA A 106 1.24 -0.61 -19.09
C ALA A 106 1.44 0.63 -18.20
N ALA A 107 0.82 0.66 -17.01
CA ALA A 107 0.98 1.76 -16.09
C ALA A 107 2.40 1.85 -15.52
N LEU A 108 3.05 0.71 -15.26
CA LEU A 108 4.45 0.70 -14.81
C LEU A 108 5.38 1.22 -15.90
N GLN A 109 5.19 0.78 -17.15
CA GLN A 109 5.98 1.24 -18.29
C GLN A 109 5.81 2.75 -18.52
N ASP A 110 4.58 3.26 -18.42
CA ASP A 110 4.29 4.69 -18.57
C ASP A 110 4.97 5.50 -17.43
N ALA A 111 4.92 5.02 -16.20
CA ALA A 111 5.58 5.67 -15.08
C ALA A 111 7.10 5.75 -15.27
N GLU A 112 7.73 4.66 -15.66
CA GLU A 112 9.17 4.61 -15.97
C GLU A 112 9.53 5.60 -17.08
N ALA A 113 8.76 5.62 -18.17
CA ALA A 113 8.98 6.52 -19.30
C ALA A 113 8.85 8.01 -18.90
N ARG A 114 8.09 8.30 -17.85
CA ARG A 114 7.91 9.66 -17.29
C ARG A 114 8.91 10.01 -16.20
N GLY A 115 9.87 9.14 -15.92
CA GLY A 115 10.88 9.35 -14.89
C GLY A 115 10.40 9.11 -13.46
N ALA A 116 9.35 8.30 -13.29
CA ALA A 116 8.87 7.81 -12.00
C ALA A 116 9.22 6.32 -11.89
N PRO A 117 10.44 5.96 -11.47
CA PRO A 117 10.87 4.57 -11.44
C PRO A 117 10.12 3.74 -10.40
N VAL A 118 9.96 2.45 -10.72
CA VAL A 118 9.46 1.46 -9.77
C VAL A 118 10.52 1.21 -8.70
N VAL A 119 10.18 1.45 -7.44
CA VAL A 119 11.10 1.27 -6.30
C VAL A 119 10.88 -0.07 -5.62
N GLN A 120 9.64 -0.51 -5.46
CA GLN A 120 9.29 -1.80 -4.90
C GLN A 120 8.08 -2.35 -5.63
N GLN A 121 8.08 -3.65 -5.92
CA GLN A 121 6.93 -4.32 -6.51
C GLN A 121 6.88 -5.79 -6.10
N GLY A 122 5.71 -6.36 -6.17
CA GLY A 122 5.54 -7.78 -5.84
C GLY A 122 4.11 -8.25 -5.91
N VAL A 123 3.93 -9.45 -5.38
CA VAL A 123 2.64 -10.12 -5.24
C VAL A 123 2.41 -10.42 -3.77
N MET A 124 1.30 -9.94 -3.23
CA MET A 124 0.89 -10.26 -1.85
C MET A 124 0.33 -11.68 -1.76
N PRO A 125 0.35 -12.28 -0.56
CA PRO A 125 -0.49 -13.44 -0.30
C PRO A 125 -1.93 -13.16 -0.73
N GLY A 126 -2.55 -14.08 -1.48
CA GLY A 126 -3.87 -13.86 -2.09
C GLY A 126 -3.84 -13.33 -3.53
N GLY A 127 -2.65 -12.98 -4.05
CA GLY A 127 -2.44 -12.69 -5.47
C GLY A 127 -2.55 -11.23 -5.88
N MET A 128 -2.74 -10.29 -4.95
CA MET A 128 -2.75 -8.87 -5.28
C MET A 128 -1.36 -8.43 -5.74
N ARG A 129 -1.30 -7.85 -6.94
CA ARG A 129 -0.06 -7.25 -7.46
C ARG A 129 0.01 -5.78 -7.05
N PHE A 130 1.19 -5.35 -6.68
CA PHE A 130 1.43 -3.95 -6.31
C PHE A 130 2.79 -3.48 -6.82
N ALA A 131 2.88 -2.18 -7.05
CA ALA A 131 4.15 -1.52 -7.34
C ALA A 131 4.12 -0.08 -6.80
N TYR A 132 5.20 0.33 -6.17
CA TYR A 132 5.42 1.71 -5.76
C TYR A 132 6.29 2.40 -6.78
N VAL A 133 5.76 3.46 -7.38
CA VAL A 133 6.53 4.35 -8.26
C VAL A 133 6.86 5.64 -7.51
N SER A 134 8.05 6.18 -7.74
CA SER A 134 8.47 7.43 -7.09
C SER A 134 7.54 8.58 -7.45
N ALA A 135 7.07 9.30 -6.45
CA ALA A 135 6.20 10.46 -6.61
C ALA A 135 6.74 11.70 -5.89
N GLU A 136 8.05 11.76 -5.66
CA GLU A 136 8.71 12.86 -4.94
C GLU A 136 8.41 14.22 -5.55
N LYS A 137 8.32 14.31 -6.88
CA LYS A 137 7.98 15.55 -7.57
C LYS A 137 6.57 16.06 -7.27
N ALA A 138 5.68 15.17 -6.82
CA ALA A 138 4.31 15.52 -6.39
C ALA A 138 4.21 15.78 -4.89
N GLY A 139 5.32 15.67 -4.15
CA GLY A 139 5.32 15.87 -2.70
C GLY A 139 4.81 14.68 -1.89
N VAL A 140 4.60 13.53 -2.53
CA VAL A 140 4.25 12.26 -1.89
C VAL A 140 5.39 11.28 -2.17
N PRO A 141 5.85 10.48 -1.22
CA PRO A 141 6.94 9.53 -1.49
C PRO A 141 6.64 8.61 -2.66
N TYR A 142 5.45 8.00 -2.68
CA TYR A 142 5.07 7.01 -3.68
C TYR A 142 3.62 7.15 -4.12
N ILE A 143 3.37 6.75 -5.37
CA ILE A 143 2.05 6.31 -5.82
C ILE A 143 2.11 4.79 -5.94
N GLU A 144 1.17 4.10 -5.34
CA GLU A 144 0.99 2.67 -5.53
C GLU A 144 0.08 2.42 -6.72
N ILE A 145 0.50 1.51 -7.59
CA ILE A 145 -0.35 0.94 -8.63
C ILE A 145 -0.65 -0.49 -8.20
N ALA A 146 -1.92 -0.85 -8.11
CA ALA A 146 -2.35 -2.16 -7.64
C ALA A 146 -3.29 -2.83 -8.63
N HIS A 147 -3.20 -4.15 -8.73
CA HIS A 147 -4.20 -4.99 -9.38
C HIS A 147 -4.78 -5.93 -8.34
N ILE A 148 -6.08 -5.79 -8.07
CA ILE A 148 -6.77 -6.43 -6.96
C ILE A 148 -7.58 -7.61 -7.48
N PRO A 149 -7.20 -8.87 -7.14
CA PRO A 149 -7.97 -10.04 -7.56
C PRO A 149 -9.27 -10.18 -6.74
N PRO A 150 -10.22 -11.02 -7.20
CA PRO A 150 -11.53 -11.18 -6.55
C PRO A 150 -11.47 -11.54 -5.06
N GLU A 151 -10.52 -12.39 -4.66
CA GLU A 151 -10.35 -12.78 -3.26
C GLU A 151 -9.99 -11.60 -2.36
N THR A 152 -9.01 -10.80 -2.78
CA THR A 152 -8.59 -9.60 -2.05
C THR A 152 -9.70 -8.56 -2.04
N ARG A 153 -10.42 -8.41 -3.14
CA ARG A 153 -11.59 -7.51 -3.21
C ARG A 153 -12.67 -7.92 -2.21
N ALA A 154 -12.96 -9.20 -2.09
CA ALA A 154 -13.93 -9.71 -1.12
C ALA A 154 -13.51 -9.36 0.32
N PHE A 155 -12.22 -9.43 0.62
CA PHE A 155 -11.69 -9.03 1.93
C PHE A 155 -11.84 -7.51 2.15
N PHE A 156 -11.53 -6.68 1.16
CA PHE A 156 -11.71 -5.23 1.25
C PHE A 156 -13.19 -4.85 1.44
N GLU A 157 -14.11 -5.51 0.75
CA GLU A 157 -15.55 -5.33 0.94
C GLU A 157 -15.99 -5.70 2.36
N TYR A 158 -15.42 -6.75 2.93
CA TYR A 158 -15.63 -7.11 4.34
C TYR A 158 -15.17 -5.98 5.27
N VAL A 159 -13.95 -5.46 5.11
CA VAL A 159 -13.43 -4.36 5.93
C VAL A 159 -14.35 -3.15 5.86
N LYS A 160 -14.86 -2.83 4.66
CA LYS A 160 -15.78 -1.71 4.44
C LYS A 160 -17.11 -1.91 5.14
N ARG A 161 -17.70 -3.11 5.07
CA ARG A 161 -18.97 -3.42 5.76
C ARG A 161 -18.84 -3.32 7.27
N GLU A 162 -17.68 -3.61 7.82
CA GLU A 162 -17.44 -3.52 9.26
C GLU A 162 -17.47 -2.08 9.80
N GLN A 163 -17.49 -1.07 8.92
CA GLN A 163 -17.66 0.33 9.32
C GLN A 163 -19.11 0.73 9.62
N ALA A 164 -20.06 -0.10 9.23
CA ALA A 164 -21.49 0.20 9.38
C ALA A 164 -21.95 0.18 10.85
#